data_e43ceab3f4a7b795e491b9d0e16b1dc7
#
_entry.id   e43ceab3f4a7b795e491b9d0e16b1dc7
#
_cell.length_a   1.000
_cell.length_b   1.000
_cell.length_c   1.000
_cell.angle_alpha   90.00
_cell.angle_beta   90.00
_cell.angle_gamma   90.00
#
_symmetry.space_group_name_H-M   'P 1'
#
loop_
_entity.id
_entity.type
_entity.pdbx_description
1 polymer ?
#
loop_
_entity_poly.entity_id
_entity_poly.type
_entity_poly.pdbx_seq_one_letter_code
_entity_poly.pdbx_strand_id
1 'polypeptide(L)'
;MLLIYTGSYPDDKCGVGDYVYNLNQEIKKNYTVNVVKLSLFELIYKIVSNRKIIKLINIQYPSIGFSTNKIAAFKPHVAFILAKLVGLKTSITLHEFSSLSKRAQYFLKIFKLADYIIFTTQYEKNIGEKTLFNSVKTRLIPIASNIPSCQKKEKKFDLVHFGIISKGKGIEEFIWIIKELNKKNIKFRSALIGYVPGADSNYANLIIEQCTEQKCELLLNKSATEISTLLAEADMAILPYPDGISERRGTALAAMINRVLVFSLRGQFSSEFENIAVLGNDKNDLLSKVLYNINNTDSFAKINDSAYEYSEKRNW
;
A
#
# COMPACT_ATOMS: atom_id res chain seq x y z
N MET A 1 -19.10 -7.83 18.63
CA MET A 1 -17.67 -8.11 18.41
C MET A 1 -17.42 -8.43 16.95
N LEU A 2 -16.35 -7.89 16.36
CA LEU A 2 -15.80 -8.26 15.06
C LEU A 2 -14.61 -9.19 15.29
N LEU A 3 -14.48 -10.25 14.50
CA LEU A 3 -13.35 -11.17 14.51
C LEU A 3 -12.62 -11.01 13.17
N ILE A 4 -11.35 -10.67 13.18
CA ILE A 4 -10.51 -10.55 11.97
C ILE A 4 -9.54 -11.74 11.94
N TYR A 5 -9.57 -12.50 10.85
CA TYR A 5 -8.62 -13.58 10.59
C TYR A 5 -7.66 -13.20 9.47
N THR A 6 -6.38 -13.22 9.77
CA THR A 6 -5.33 -12.75 8.85
C THR A 6 -4.11 -13.68 8.87
N GLY A 7 -3.36 -13.69 7.76
CA GLY A 7 -2.08 -14.39 7.68
C GLY A 7 -0.90 -13.55 8.17
N SER A 8 -1.07 -12.23 8.30
CA SER A 8 -0.01 -11.29 8.66
C SER A 8 -0.52 -10.22 9.61
N TYR A 9 0.35 -9.77 10.54
CA TYR A 9 0.10 -8.68 11.48
C TYR A 9 1.41 -7.94 11.75
N PRO A 10 1.48 -6.77 12.38
CA PRO A 10 2.61 -5.80 12.30
C PRO A 10 4.04 -6.34 12.37
N ASP A 11 4.30 -7.43 13.04
CA ASP A 11 5.67 -7.98 13.13
C ASP A 11 6.19 -8.56 11.80
N ASP A 12 5.30 -8.80 10.83
CA ASP A 12 5.63 -9.50 9.59
C ASP A 12 6.13 -8.58 8.45
N LYS A 13 6.20 -7.26 8.66
CA LYS A 13 6.59 -6.27 7.63
C LYS A 13 5.85 -6.49 6.30
N CYS A 14 4.55 -6.57 6.36
CA CYS A 14 3.67 -6.87 5.24
C CYS A 14 2.58 -5.79 5.13
N GLY A 15 2.37 -5.26 3.92
CA GLY A 15 1.35 -4.23 3.70
C GLY A 15 -0.06 -4.65 4.12
N VAL A 16 -0.41 -5.94 4.01
CA VAL A 16 -1.69 -6.46 4.53
C VAL A 16 -1.69 -6.50 6.06
N GLY A 17 -0.55 -6.83 6.69
CA GLY A 17 -0.40 -6.78 8.15
C GLY A 17 -0.60 -5.37 8.71
N ASP A 18 0.04 -4.39 8.08
CA ASP A 18 -0.11 -2.97 8.43
C ASP A 18 -1.55 -2.48 8.21
N TYR A 19 -2.18 -2.88 7.09
CA TYR A 19 -3.59 -2.60 6.82
C TYR A 19 -4.48 -3.14 7.94
N VAL A 20 -4.33 -4.40 8.33
CA VAL A 20 -5.14 -5.03 9.39
C VAL A 20 -4.91 -4.35 10.74
N TYR A 21 -3.69 -3.95 11.02
CA TYR A 21 -3.37 -3.21 12.25
C TYR A 21 -4.12 -1.89 12.33
N ASN A 22 -4.00 -1.04 11.30
CA ASN A 22 -4.65 0.26 11.26
C ASN A 22 -6.18 0.11 11.26
N LEU A 23 -6.73 -0.81 10.47
CA LEU A 23 -8.14 -1.16 10.48
C LEU A 23 -8.63 -1.55 11.89
N ASN A 24 -7.84 -2.37 12.59
CA ASN A 24 -8.16 -2.78 13.96
C ASN A 24 -8.14 -1.58 14.93
N GLN A 25 -7.15 -0.69 14.83
CA GLN A 25 -7.08 0.51 15.67
C GLN A 25 -8.29 1.41 15.45
N GLU A 26 -8.70 1.59 14.20
CA GLU A 26 -9.84 2.44 13.87
C GLU A 26 -11.16 1.85 14.32
N ILE A 27 -11.41 0.58 14.02
CA ILE A 27 -12.67 -0.09 14.40
C ILE A 27 -12.79 -0.22 15.92
N LYS A 28 -11.70 -0.41 16.65
CA LYS A 28 -11.69 -0.48 18.12
C LYS A 28 -12.23 0.75 18.81
N LYS A 29 -12.22 1.92 18.17
CA LYS A 29 -12.81 3.14 18.74
C LYS A 29 -14.31 2.99 19.04
N ASN A 30 -15.01 2.16 18.26
CA ASN A 30 -16.46 2.01 18.34
C ASN A 30 -16.94 0.58 18.58
N TYR A 31 -16.09 -0.43 18.40
CA TYR A 31 -16.46 -1.84 18.45
C TYR A 31 -15.39 -2.70 19.12
N THR A 32 -15.82 -3.77 19.76
CA THR A 32 -14.89 -4.81 20.22
C THR A 32 -14.37 -5.61 19.02
N VAL A 33 -13.06 -5.63 18.84
CA VAL A 33 -12.38 -6.35 17.76
C VAL A 33 -11.36 -7.33 18.33
N ASN A 34 -11.32 -8.52 17.78
CA ASN A 34 -10.28 -9.51 18.02
C ASN A 34 -9.60 -9.86 16.69
N VAL A 35 -8.27 -9.86 16.68
CA VAL A 35 -7.47 -10.30 15.53
C VAL A 35 -6.87 -11.66 15.87
N VAL A 36 -6.97 -12.59 14.92
CA VAL A 36 -6.34 -13.92 14.99
C VAL A 36 -5.40 -14.06 13.81
N LYS A 37 -4.10 -14.28 14.11
CA LYS A 37 -3.05 -14.46 13.11
C LYS A 37 -2.76 -15.95 12.93
N LEU A 38 -3.01 -16.49 11.73
CA LEU A 38 -2.63 -17.84 11.28
C LEU A 38 -3.20 -19.03 12.06
N SER A 39 -3.50 -18.92 13.34
CA SER A 39 -3.90 -20.03 14.18
C SER A 39 -5.38 -20.39 13.97
N LEU A 40 -5.65 -21.53 13.34
CA LEU A 40 -7.01 -22.07 13.24
C LEU A 40 -7.52 -22.54 14.61
N PHE A 41 -6.65 -23.05 15.48
CA PHE A 41 -7.03 -23.48 16.82
C PHE A 41 -7.52 -22.30 17.66
N GLU A 42 -6.78 -21.19 17.68
CA GLU A 42 -7.19 -19.95 18.35
C GLU A 42 -8.50 -19.41 17.76
N LEU A 43 -8.64 -19.45 16.42
CA LEU A 43 -9.86 -19.03 15.75
C LEU A 43 -11.07 -19.84 16.22
N ILE A 44 -10.96 -21.17 16.23
CA ILE A 44 -12.02 -22.07 16.70
C ILE A 44 -12.38 -21.78 18.16
N TYR A 45 -11.35 -21.68 19.02
CA TYR A 45 -11.56 -21.33 20.42
C TYR A 45 -12.33 -20.02 20.58
N LYS A 46 -11.92 -18.96 19.88
CA LYS A 46 -12.61 -17.67 19.93
C LYS A 46 -14.04 -17.73 19.38
N ILE A 47 -14.27 -18.48 18.31
CA ILE A 47 -15.61 -18.68 17.75
C ILE A 47 -16.52 -19.39 18.77
N VAL A 48 -16.05 -20.48 19.33
CA VAL A 48 -16.85 -21.28 20.29
C VAL A 48 -17.15 -20.47 21.57
N SER A 49 -16.09 -19.84 22.14
CA SER A 49 -16.24 -19.10 23.40
C SER A 49 -17.07 -17.82 23.26
N ASN A 50 -17.14 -17.22 22.09
CA ASN A 50 -17.76 -15.91 21.87
C ASN A 50 -18.88 -15.91 20.84
N ARG A 51 -19.39 -17.08 20.42
CA ARG A 51 -20.37 -17.24 19.33
C ARG A 51 -21.54 -16.27 19.41
N LYS A 52 -22.11 -16.08 20.63
CA LYS A 52 -23.27 -15.21 20.83
C LYS A 52 -23.01 -13.73 20.62
N ILE A 53 -21.77 -13.28 20.79
CA ILE A 53 -21.39 -11.86 20.67
C ILE A 53 -20.66 -11.52 19.38
N ILE A 54 -20.13 -12.51 18.65
CA ILE A 54 -19.54 -12.30 17.34
C ILE A 54 -20.63 -11.94 16.34
N LYS A 55 -20.53 -10.75 15.74
CA LYS A 55 -21.48 -10.25 14.72
C LYS A 55 -20.99 -10.52 13.29
N LEU A 56 -19.67 -10.55 13.11
CA LEU A 56 -19.03 -10.69 11.80
C LEU A 56 -17.63 -11.27 11.97
N ILE A 57 -17.27 -12.21 11.10
CA ILE A 57 -15.87 -12.58 10.87
C ILE A 57 -15.42 -11.99 9.52
N ASN A 58 -14.29 -11.28 9.54
CA ASN A 58 -13.62 -10.78 8.35
C ASN A 58 -12.34 -11.58 8.11
N ILE A 59 -12.15 -12.06 6.88
CA ILE A 59 -10.96 -12.82 6.47
C ILE A 59 -10.18 -11.97 5.46
N GLN A 60 -8.90 -11.74 5.73
CA GLN A 60 -7.98 -10.95 4.90
C GLN A 60 -7.20 -11.86 3.96
N TYR A 61 -7.39 -11.72 2.64
CA TYR A 61 -6.78 -12.61 1.65
C TYR A 61 -6.39 -11.87 0.35
N PRO A 62 -5.27 -12.23 -0.30
CA PRO A 62 -4.18 -13.01 0.24
C PRO A 62 -3.35 -12.22 1.28
N SER A 63 -2.53 -12.94 2.06
CA SER A 63 -1.51 -12.34 2.91
C SER A 63 -0.30 -13.28 2.98
N ILE A 64 0.88 -12.74 3.27
CA ILE A 64 2.15 -13.49 3.24
C ILE A 64 2.08 -14.77 4.08
N GLY A 65 1.53 -14.71 5.30
CA GLY A 65 1.46 -15.89 6.16
C GLY A 65 0.62 -17.03 5.61
N PHE A 66 -0.37 -16.75 4.76
CA PHE A 66 -1.13 -17.80 4.06
C PHE A 66 -0.41 -18.35 2.83
N SER A 67 0.67 -17.70 2.38
CA SER A 67 1.46 -18.11 1.21
C SER A 67 2.71 -18.93 1.56
N THR A 68 2.97 -19.19 2.85
CA THR A 68 4.19 -19.87 3.30
C THR A 68 4.26 -21.34 2.87
N ASN A 69 3.14 -22.03 2.77
CA ASN A 69 3.06 -23.41 2.30
C ASN A 69 1.61 -23.78 1.89
N LYS A 70 1.44 -24.96 1.28
CA LYS A 70 0.13 -25.43 0.78
C LYS A 70 -0.93 -25.53 1.88
N ILE A 71 -0.55 -25.95 3.10
CA ILE A 71 -1.48 -26.08 4.23
C ILE A 71 -1.93 -24.69 4.69
N ALA A 72 -1.00 -23.74 4.80
CA ALA A 72 -1.32 -22.36 5.17
C ALA A 72 -2.27 -21.70 4.16
N ALA A 73 -2.11 -22.00 2.87
CA ALA A 73 -2.96 -21.46 1.80
C ALA A 73 -4.45 -21.86 1.92
N PHE A 74 -4.75 -22.99 2.55
CA PHE A 74 -6.13 -23.45 2.77
C PHE A 74 -6.75 -22.93 4.07
N LYS A 75 -5.97 -22.38 5.01
CA LYS A 75 -6.49 -21.90 6.28
C LYS A 75 -7.63 -20.87 6.15
N PRO A 76 -7.60 -19.88 5.23
CA PRO A 76 -8.71 -18.95 5.02
C PRO A 76 -10.00 -19.66 4.60
N HIS A 77 -9.90 -20.69 3.77
CA HIS A 77 -11.05 -21.48 3.30
C HIS A 77 -11.68 -22.29 4.45
N VAL A 78 -10.82 -22.92 5.26
CA VAL A 78 -11.29 -23.65 6.47
C VAL A 78 -11.95 -22.69 7.47
N ALA A 79 -11.33 -21.54 7.73
CA ALA A 79 -11.88 -20.49 8.59
C ALA A 79 -13.26 -20.03 8.11
N PHE A 80 -13.41 -19.83 6.80
CA PHE A 80 -14.69 -19.45 6.19
C PHE A 80 -15.77 -20.52 6.37
N ILE A 81 -15.44 -21.78 6.06
CA ILE A 81 -16.37 -22.91 6.21
C ILE A 81 -16.83 -23.01 7.67
N LEU A 82 -15.91 -22.98 8.63
CA LEU A 82 -16.24 -23.04 10.05
C LEU A 82 -17.17 -21.89 10.47
N ALA A 83 -16.89 -20.67 10.02
CA ALA A 83 -17.75 -19.52 10.31
C ALA A 83 -19.18 -19.71 9.77
N LYS A 84 -19.32 -20.23 8.54
CA LYS A 84 -20.64 -20.49 7.94
C LYS A 84 -21.37 -21.62 8.64
N LEU A 85 -20.69 -22.72 9.01
CA LEU A 85 -21.29 -23.84 9.75
C LEU A 85 -21.89 -23.43 11.11
N VAL A 86 -21.27 -22.45 11.78
CA VAL A 86 -21.79 -21.92 13.04
C VAL A 86 -22.74 -20.73 12.85
N GLY A 87 -23.12 -20.38 11.63
CA GLY A 87 -24.10 -19.34 11.31
C GLY A 87 -23.60 -17.89 11.49
N LEU A 88 -22.28 -17.65 11.46
CA LEU A 88 -21.73 -16.30 11.55
C LEU A 88 -21.84 -15.57 10.20
N LYS A 89 -22.08 -14.25 10.25
CA LYS A 89 -21.89 -13.40 9.08
C LYS A 89 -20.41 -13.35 8.72
N THR A 90 -20.13 -13.34 7.41
CA THR A 90 -18.78 -13.43 6.86
C THR A 90 -18.50 -12.31 5.87
N SER A 91 -17.31 -11.74 5.94
CA SER A 91 -16.77 -10.88 4.89
C SER A 91 -15.36 -11.31 4.53
N ILE A 92 -15.02 -11.18 3.26
CA ILE A 92 -13.68 -11.47 2.75
C ILE A 92 -13.12 -10.18 2.15
N THR A 93 -11.98 -9.74 2.66
CA THR A 93 -11.24 -8.62 2.04
C THR A 93 -10.20 -9.18 1.07
N LEU A 94 -10.33 -8.83 -0.20
CA LEU A 94 -9.42 -9.26 -1.27
C LEU A 94 -8.47 -8.12 -1.63
N HIS A 95 -7.16 -8.34 -1.41
CA HIS A 95 -6.13 -7.34 -1.63
C HIS A 95 -5.55 -7.36 -3.05
N GLU A 96 -5.40 -8.54 -3.65
CA GLU A 96 -4.73 -8.74 -4.94
C GLU A 96 -5.41 -9.84 -5.77
N PHE A 97 -6.71 -9.72 -5.97
CA PHE A 97 -7.50 -10.75 -6.67
C PHE A 97 -7.01 -11.00 -8.10
N SER A 98 -6.72 -9.94 -8.87
CA SER A 98 -6.30 -10.04 -10.27
C SER A 98 -4.91 -10.67 -10.44
N SER A 99 -4.05 -10.57 -9.43
CA SER A 99 -2.69 -11.13 -9.44
C SER A 99 -2.65 -12.63 -9.12
N LEU A 100 -3.77 -13.18 -8.64
CA LEU A 100 -3.86 -14.59 -8.29
C LEU A 100 -3.86 -15.48 -9.55
N SER A 101 -3.16 -16.61 -9.47
CA SER A 101 -3.22 -17.61 -10.54
C SER A 101 -4.66 -18.09 -10.76
N LYS A 102 -4.99 -18.53 -11.99
CA LYS A 102 -6.32 -19.10 -12.33
C LYS A 102 -6.73 -20.22 -11.37
N ARG A 103 -5.77 -21.04 -10.93
CA ARG A 103 -6.00 -22.12 -9.96
C ARG A 103 -6.39 -21.54 -8.58
N ALA A 104 -5.68 -20.52 -8.09
CA ALA A 104 -6.02 -19.87 -6.85
C ALA A 104 -7.40 -19.20 -6.92
N GLN A 105 -7.70 -18.49 -8.01
CA GLN A 105 -9.03 -17.90 -8.25
C GLN A 105 -10.15 -18.97 -8.25
N TYR A 106 -9.87 -20.18 -8.76
CA TYR A 106 -10.84 -21.29 -8.72
C TYR A 106 -11.24 -21.65 -7.27
N PHE A 107 -10.27 -21.73 -6.37
CA PHE A 107 -10.56 -22.02 -4.96
C PHE A 107 -11.33 -20.91 -4.24
N LEU A 108 -11.26 -19.66 -4.75
CA LEU A 108 -12.06 -18.56 -4.18
C LEU A 108 -13.56 -18.69 -4.47
N LYS A 109 -13.99 -19.63 -5.33
CA LYS A 109 -15.42 -19.87 -5.62
C LYS A 109 -16.24 -20.13 -4.36
N ILE A 110 -15.66 -20.73 -3.33
CA ILE A 110 -16.34 -20.97 -2.05
C ILE A 110 -16.77 -19.66 -1.38
N PHE A 111 -16.02 -18.56 -1.57
CA PHE A 111 -16.32 -17.25 -1.01
C PHE A 111 -17.53 -16.56 -1.68
N LYS A 112 -18.10 -17.14 -2.74
CA LYS A 112 -19.44 -16.76 -3.23
C LYS A 112 -20.54 -16.87 -2.18
N LEU A 113 -20.33 -17.72 -1.17
CA LEU A 113 -21.25 -17.90 -0.06
C LEU A 113 -21.04 -16.86 1.06
N ALA A 114 -20.10 -15.93 0.91
CA ALA A 114 -19.86 -14.85 1.87
C ALA A 114 -21.02 -13.83 1.82
N ASP A 115 -21.26 -13.19 2.97
CA ASP A 115 -22.26 -12.13 3.04
C ASP A 115 -21.75 -10.85 2.34
N TYR A 116 -20.42 -10.62 2.34
CA TYR A 116 -19.78 -9.51 1.66
C TYR A 116 -18.40 -9.89 1.12
N ILE A 117 -18.07 -9.38 -0.05
CA ILE A 117 -16.70 -9.33 -0.59
C ILE A 117 -16.25 -7.87 -0.61
N ILE A 118 -15.11 -7.60 -0.01
CA ILE A 118 -14.50 -6.26 0.07
C ILE A 118 -13.29 -6.25 -0.85
N PHE A 119 -13.25 -5.28 -1.77
CA PHE A 119 -12.11 -5.01 -2.62
C PHE A 119 -11.43 -3.72 -2.17
N THR A 120 -10.12 -3.64 -2.35
CA THR A 120 -9.32 -2.48 -1.95
C THR A 120 -9.07 -1.51 -3.11
N THR A 121 -9.39 -1.91 -4.36
CA THR A 121 -9.31 -1.05 -5.54
C THR A 121 -10.53 -1.21 -6.43
N GLN A 122 -10.89 -0.15 -7.17
CA GLN A 122 -12.01 -0.19 -8.10
C GLN A 122 -11.76 -1.20 -9.24
N TYR A 123 -10.51 -1.28 -9.70
CA TYR A 123 -10.11 -2.24 -10.73
C TYR A 123 -10.36 -3.69 -10.30
N GLU A 124 -9.90 -4.07 -9.09
CA GLU A 124 -10.11 -5.41 -8.54
C GLU A 124 -11.59 -5.74 -8.36
N LYS A 125 -12.38 -4.76 -7.91
CA LYS A 125 -13.83 -4.89 -7.77
C LYS A 125 -14.49 -5.17 -9.13
N ASN A 126 -14.16 -4.39 -10.15
CA ASN A 126 -14.73 -4.54 -11.49
C ASN A 126 -14.42 -5.92 -12.09
N ILE A 127 -13.18 -6.40 -11.93
CA ILE A 127 -12.80 -7.75 -12.38
C ILE A 127 -13.53 -8.81 -11.55
N GLY A 128 -13.50 -8.69 -10.23
CA GLY A 128 -14.12 -9.65 -9.34
C GLY A 128 -15.63 -9.84 -9.61
N GLU A 129 -16.35 -8.72 -9.79
CA GLU A 129 -17.78 -8.74 -10.14
C GLU A 129 -18.05 -9.38 -11.51
N LYS A 130 -17.22 -9.07 -12.50
CA LYS A 130 -17.38 -9.63 -13.86
C LYS A 130 -17.05 -11.13 -13.93
N THR A 131 -16.14 -11.62 -13.12
CA THR A 131 -15.61 -12.98 -13.26
C THR A 131 -16.11 -13.96 -12.22
N LEU A 132 -16.11 -13.59 -10.94
CA LEU A 132 -16.35 -14.54 -9.87
C LEU A 132 -17.48 -14.15 -8.91
N PHE A 133 -17.66 -12.88 -8.60
CA PHE A 133 -18.51 -12.42 -7.50
C PHE A 133 -19.76 -11.64 -7.99
N ASN A 134 -20.28 -11.95 -9.16
CA ASN A 134 -21.43 -11.26 -9.76
C ASN A 134 -22.73 -11.35 -8.95
N SER A 135 -22.88 -12.36 -8.09
CA SER A 135 -24.07 -12.59 -7.24
C SER A 135 -23.85 -12.25 -5.76
N VAL A 136 -22.66 -11.78 -5.40
CA VAL A 136 -22.31 -11.48 -4.00
C VAL A 136 -22.36 -9.97 -3.77
N LYS A 137 -22.77 -9.54 -2.58
CA LYS A 137 -22.66 -8.12 -2.20
C LYS A 137 -21.21 -7.70 -2.10
N THR A 138 -20.76 -6.90 -3.04
CA THR A 138 -19.41 -6.35 -3.05
C THR A 138 -19.37 -4.95 -2.45
N ARG A 139 -18.21 -4.58 -1.92
CA ARG A 139 -17.92 -3.24 -1.40
C ARG A 139 -16.52 -2.84 -1.84
N LEU A 140 -16.35 -1.55 -2.12
CA LEU A 140 -15.03 -0.93 -2.27
C LEU A 140 -14.69 -0.25 -0.95
N ILE A 141 -13.59 -0.65 -0.34
CA ILE A 141 -12.99 0.01 0.82
C ILE A 141 -11.51 0.21 0.45
N PRO A 142 -11.12 1.38 -0.08
CA PRO A 142 -9.77 1.65 -0.50
C PRO A 142 -8.78 1.56 0.66
N ILE A 143 -7.52 1.28 0.35
CA ILE A 143 -6.45 1.39 1.35
C ILE A 143 -6.24 2.87 1.70
N ALA A 144 -5.87 3.10 2.95
CA ALA A 144 -5.46 4.41 3.44
C ALA A 144 -3.94 4.49 3.61
N SER A 145 -3.42 5.68 3.81
CA SER A 145 -2.01 5.88 4.14
C SER A 145 -1.72 5.37 5.56
N ASN A 146 -0.61 4.63 5.71
CA ASN A 146 -0.09 4.24 7.03
C ASN A 146 0.79 5.34 7.65
N ILE A 147 1.05 6.42 6.91
CA ILE A 147 1.77 7.61 7.37
C ILE A 147 0.74 8.70 7.60
N PRO A 148 0.72 9.32 8.80
CA PRO A 148 -0.23 10.39 9.10
C PRO A 148 0.04 11.63 8.25
N SER A 149 -0.94 12.53 8.19
CA SER A 149 -0.72 13.88 7.65
C SER A 149 0.08 14.73 8.62
N CYS A 150 0.90 15.62 8.07
CA CYS A 150 1.59 16.65 8.82
C CYS A 150 1.20 18.03 8.30
N GLN A 151 1.25 19.04 9.16
CA GLN A 151 1.11 20.42 8.72
C GLN A 151 2.25 20.78 7.75
N LYS A 152 1.94 21.66 6.78
CA LYS A 152 2.93 22.15 5.80
C LYS A 152 4.15 22.69 6.52
N LYS A 153 5.35 22.28 6.09
CA LYS A 153 6.65 22.69 6.61
C LYS A 153 7.41 23.50 5.56
N GLU A 154 8.45 24.19 6.03
CA GLU A 154 9.44 24.78 5.14
C GLU A 154 10.16 23.68 4.36
N LYS A 155 10.36 23.91 3.06
CA LYS A 155 10.90 22.90 2.15
C LYS A 155 12.42 22.77 2.32
N LYS A 156 12.86 21.54 2.64
CA LYS A 156 14.27 21.19 2.79
C LYS A 156 14.78 20.34 1.63
N PHE A 157 13.89 19.60 0.97
CA PHE A 157 14.23 18.70 -0.14
C PHE A 157 13.44 19.05 -1.38
N ASP A 158 14.14 19.15 -2.48
CA ASP A 158 13.52 19.32 -3.80
C ASP A 158 12.96 17.97 -4.29
N LEU A 159 13.67 16.87 -4.01
CA LEU A 159 13.32 15.52 -4.47
C LEU A 159 13.46 14.51 -3.32
N VAL A 160 12.44 13.69 -3.10
CA VAL A 160 12.55 12.54 -2.19
C VAL A 160 12.08 11.26 -2.86
N HIS A 161 12.66 10.13 -2.47
CA HIS A 161 12.04 8.81 -2.65
C HIS A 161 11.63 8.28 -1.29
N PHE A 162 10.45 7.65 -1.20
CA PHE A 162 9.96 7.08 0.04
C PHE A 162 9.49 5.63 -0.14
N GLY A 163 10.01 4.71 0.67
CA GLY A 163 9.55 3.33 0.68
C GLY A 163 10.47 2.32 1.33
N ILE A 164 10.11 1.05 1.22
CA ILE A 164 10.97 -0.07 1.62
C ILE A 164 12.11 -0.20 0.60
N ILE A 165 13.35 -0.30 1.10
CA ILE A 165 14.52 -0.49 0.24
C ILE A 165 14.58 -1.96 -0.20
N SER A 166 13.91 -2.25 -1.31
CA SER A 166 13.88 -3.57 -1.93
C SER A 166 13.69 -3.44 -3.44
N LYS A 167 14.08 -4.49 -4.18
CA LYS A 167 13.95 -4.54 -5.64
C LYS A 167 12.52 -4.31 -6.09
N GLY A 168 12.34 -3.66 -7.24
CA GLY A 168 11.04 -3.39 -7.84
C GLY A 168 10.25 -2.27 -7.17
N LYS A 169 10.93 -1.39 -6.42
CA LYS A 169 10.32 -0.18 -5.83
C LYS A 169 10.64 1.11 -6.56
N GLY A 170 11.43 1.03 -7.66
CA GLY A 170 11.78 2.19 -8.47
C GLY A 170 12.93 3.03 -7.90
N ILE A 171 13.69 2.48 -6.95
CA ILE A 171 14.80 3.22 -6.32
C ILE A 171 15.94 3.41 -7.32
N GLU A 172 16.20 2.42 -8.16
CA GLU A 172 17.22 2.50 -9.22
C GLU A 172 16.91 3.61 -10.23
N GLU A 173 15.65 3.75 -10.61
CA GLU A 173 15.18 4.83 -11.49
C GLU A 173 15.28 6.20 -10.80
N PHE A 174 14.99 6.29 -9.51
CA PHE A 174 15.17 7.50 -8.72
C PHE A 174 16.65 7.92 -8.70
N ILE A 175 17.57 6.98 -8.39
CA ILE A 175 19.02 7.24 -8.39
C ILE A 175 19.49 7.65 -9.79
N TRP A 176 18.98 7.01 -10.83
CA TRP A 176 19.29 7.37 -12.21
C TRP A 176 18.85 8.81 -12.51
N ILE A 177 17.65 9.24 -12.09
CA ILE A 177 17.17 10.63 -12.24
C ILE A 177 18.13 11.60 -11.55
N ILE A 178 18.53 11.35 -10.30
CA ILE A 178 19.49 12.17 -9.56
C ILE A 178 20.82 12.28 -10.33
N LYS A 179 21.31 11.15 -10.83
CA LYS A 179 22.56 11.12 -11.62
C LYS A 179 22.48 11.97 -12.89
N GLU A 180 21.35 11.93 -13.59
CA GLU A 180 21.15 12.75 -14.80
C GLU A 180 21.02 14.25 -14.47
N LEU A 181 20.38 14.60 -13.35
CA LEU A 181 20.32 15.98 -12.86
C LEU A 181 21.72 16.50 -12.48
N ASN A 182 22.53 15.70 -11.81
CA ASN A 182 23.93 16.03 -11.45
C ASN A 182 24.78 16.26 -12.70
N LYS A 183 24.66 15.40 -13.72
CA LYS A 183 25.37 15.58 -15.02
C LYS A 183 25.02 16.90 -15.72
N LYS A 184 23.82 17.40 -15.52
CA LYS A 184 23.34 18.66 -16.07
C LYS A 184 23.69 19.88 -15.19
N ASN A 185 24.42 19.65 -14.08
CA ASN A 185 24.78 20.67 -13.09
C ASN A 185 23.57 21.41 -12.48
N ILE A 186 22.42 20.74 -12.40
CA ILE A 186 21.23 21.26 -11.71
C ILE A 186 21.48 21.22 -10.19
N LYS A 187 21.19 22.32 -9.51
CA LYS A 187 21.27 22.39 -8.05
C LYS A 187 19.96 21.90 -7.45
N PHE A 188 20.02 20.90 -6.60
CA PHE A 188 18.87 20.35 -5.87
C PHE A 188 19.34 19.61 -4.59
N ARG A 189 18.43 19.42 -3.67
CA ARG A 189 18.61 18.60 -2.45
C ARG A 189 17.72 17.38 -2.56
N SER A 190 18.29 16.20 -2.42
CA SER A 190 17.54 14.94 -2.50
C SER A 190 17.71 14.09 -1.26
N ALA A 191 16.69 13.30 -0.94
CA ALA A 191 16.75 12.32 0.13
C ALA A 191 16.07 10.99 -0.24
N LEU A 192 16.64 9.89 0.28
CA LEU A 192 16.02 8.58 0.32
C LEU A 192 15.47 8.33 1.73
N ILE A 193 14.15 8.37 1.87
CA ILE A 193 13.43 8.06 3.11
C ILE A 193 13.04 6.59 3.03
N GLY A 194 13.68 5.71 3.83
CA GLY A 194 13.51 4.29 3.62
C GLY A 194 13.54 3.42 4.86
N TYR A 195 12.96 2.24 4.73
CA TYR A 195 13.12 1.14 5.67
C TYR A 195 14.01 0.06 5.04
N VAL A 196 15.04 -0.37 5.78
CA VAL A 196 15.95 -1.44 5.35
C VAL A 196 15.47 -2.77 5.92
N PRO A 197 14.93 -3.69 5.10
CA PRO A 197 14.57 -5.02 5.57
C PRO A 197 15.82 -5.86 5.80
N GLY A 198 15.87 -6.63 6.89
CA GLY A 198 17.04 -7.46 7.23
C GLY A 198 17.39 -8.53 6.18
N ALA A 199 16.39 -9.00 5.42
CA ALA A 199 16.58 -10.02 4.38
C ALA A 199 17.27 -9.49 3.10
N ASP A 200 17.20 -8.17 2.85
CA ASP A 200 17.70 -7.54 1.61
C ASP A 200 18.96 -6.68 1.86
N SER A 201 19.77 -7.03 2.87
CA SER A 201 20.92 -6.21 3.30
C SER A 201 21.92 -5.91 2.18
N ASN A 202 22.24 -6.88 1.31
CA ASN A 202 23.16 -6.67 0.18
C ASN A 202 22.63 -5.67 -0.84
N TYR A 203 21.36 -5.77 -1.19
CA TYR A 203 20.70 -4.80 -2.09
C TYR A 203 20.64 -3.42 -1.43
N ALA A 204 20.26 -3.35 -0.17
CA ALA A 204 20.18 -2.09 0.56
C ALA A 204 21.55 -1.41 0.65
N ASN A 205 22.63 -2.15 0.90
CA ASN A 205 23.98 -1.60 0.93
C ASN A 205 24.39 -1.00 -0.42
N LEU A 206 24.06 -1.67 -1.53
CA LEU A 206 24.30 -1.14 -2.88
C LEU A 206 23.55 0.18 -3.13
N ILE A 207 22.28 0.25 -2.73
CA ILE A 207 21.47 1.47 -2.87
C ILE A 207 22.04 2.60 -2.00
N ILE A 208 22.45 2.31 -0.77
CA ILE A 208 23.07 3.28 0.16
C ILE A 208 24.36 3.85 -0.45
N GLU A 209 25.23 3.01 -0.99
CA GLU A 209 26.45 3.41 -1.66
C GLU A 209 26.15 4.35 -2.85
N GLN A 210 25.25 3.93 -3.75
CA GLN A 210 24.87 4.74 -4.91
C GLN A 210 24.23 6.10 -4.52
N CYS A 211 23.39 6.14 -3.49
CA CYS A 211 22.84 7.38 -2.98
C CYS A 211 23.94 8.30 -2.43
N THR A 212 24.89 7.74 -1.69
CA THR A 212 26.03 8.49 -1.12
C THR A 212 26.89 9.10 -2.21
N GLU A 213 27.22 8.34 -3.27
CA GLU A 213 27.94 8.85 -4.46
C GLU A 213 27.23 10.04 -5.11
N GLN A 214 25.90 10.05 -5.11
CA GLN A 214 25.10 11.12 -5.70
C GLN A 214 24.77 12.25 -4.72
N LYS A 215 25.31 12.23 -3.49
CA LYS A 215 25.04 13.20 -2.41
C LYS A 215 23.55 13.25 -2.01
N CYS A 216 22.84 12.13 -2.17
CA CYS A 216 21.47 11.96 -1.72
C CYS A 216 21.47 11.66 -0.21
N GLU A 217 20.72 12.43 0.58
CA GLU A 217 20.63 12.23 2.02
C GLU A 217 19.89 10.92 2.35
N LEU A 218 20.40 10.17 3.33
CA LEU A 218 19.85 8.88 3.73
C LEU A 218 19.10 9.03 5.07
N LEU A 219 17.79 8.91 5.01
CA LEU A 219 16.87 9.07 6.17
C LEU A 219 16.19 7.72 6.46
N LEU A 220 16.96 6.80 7.08
CA LEU A 220 16.60 5.41 7.19
C LEU A 220 15.91 5.09 8.53
N ASN A 221 15.00 4.10 8.49
CA ASN A 221 14.34 3.48 9.65
C ASN A 221 13.62 4.47 10.58
N LYS A 222 13.03 5.51 9.99
CA LYS A 222 12.27 6.53 10.71
C LYS A 222 10.89 6.05 11.14
N SER A 223 10.36 6.62 12.21
CA SER A 223 8.98 6.41 12.63
C SER A 223 7.97 7.03 11.66
N ALA A 224 6.71 6.61 11.71
CA ALA A 224 5.66 7.15 10.84
C ALA A 224 5.49 8.68 10.99
N THR A 225 5.64 9.21 12.21
CA THR A 225 5.57 10.66 12.49
C THR A 225 6.76 11.42 11.92
N GLU A 226 7.99 10.87 12.05
CA GLU A 226 9.18 11.47 11.42
C GLU A 226 9.06 11.46 9.91
N ILE A 227 8.61 10.33 9.31
CA ILE A 227 8.38 10.23 7.86
C ILE A 227 7.37 11.27 7.39
N SER A 228 6.27 11.46 8.11
CA SER A 228 5.26 12.48 7.80
C SER A 228 5.88 13.88 7.76
N THR A 229 6.72 14.22 8.75
CA THR A 229 7.44 15.49 8.80
C THR A 229 8.40 15.64 7.62
N LEU A 230 9.21 14.62 7.34
CA LEU A 230 10.17 14.63 6.24
C LEU A 230 9.49 14.75 4.86
N LEU A 231 8.34 14.07 4.69
CA LEU A 231 7.53 14.25 3.49
C LEU A 231 7.00 15.69 3.38
N ALA A 232 6.46 16.25 4.47
CA ALA A 232 5.97 17.63 4.46
C ALA A 232 7.08 18.67 4.15
N GLU A 233 8.34 18.34 4.38
CA GLU A 233 9.54 19.13 4.05
C GLU A 233 10.05 18.93 2.61
N ALA A 234 9.37 18.12 1.79
CA ALA A 234 9.76 17.83 0.39
C ALA A 234 8.82 18.47 -0.63
N ASP A 235 9.33 18.87 -1.79
CA ASP A 235 8.53 19.39 -2.92
C ASP A 235 7.98 18.26 -3.78
N MET A 236 8.85 17.32 -4.18
CA MET A 236 8.54 16.24 -5.11
C MET A 236 8.87 14.88 -4.52
N ALA A 237 7.94 13.93 -4.62
CA ALA A 237 8.19 12.52 -4.37
C ALA A 237 8.33 11.78 -5.70
N ILE A 238 9.53 11.31 -5.98
CA ILE A 238 9.84 10.53 -7.19
C ILE A 238 9.68 9.05 -6.86
N LEU A 239 8.56 8.47 -7.31
CA LEU A 239 8.13 7.11 -7.02
C LEU A 239 7.92 6.32 -8.32
N PRO A 240 8.97 6.03 -9.09
CA PRO A 240 8.88 5.46 -10.43
C PRO A 240 8.71 3.94 -10.38
N TYR A 241 7.56 3.49 -9.91
CA TYR A 241 7.29 2.05 -9.82
C TYR A 241 7.38 1.39 -11.22
N PRO A 242 8.10 0.26 -11.37
CA PRO A 242 8.31 -0.39 -12.66
C PRO A 242 7.01 -0.85 -13.35
N ASP A 243 5.97 -1.21 -12.57
CA ASP A 243 4.63 -1.58 -13.04
C ASP A 243 3.66 -0.39 -13.09
N GLY A 244 4.15 0.83 -12.81
CA GLY A 244 3.38 2.06 -12.73
C GLY A 244 2.71 2.29 -11.37
N ILE A 245 2.22 3.54 -11.20
CA ILE A 245 1.45 3.90 -10.01
C ILE A 245 0.07 3.25 -10.02
N SER A 246 -0.41 2.86 -8.85
CA SER A 246 -1.74 2.27 -8.68
C SER A 246 -2.33 2.58 -7.30
N GLU A 247 -3.64 2.37 -7.12
CA GLU A 247 -4.34 2.55 -5.84
C GLU A 247 -3.73 1.75 -4.66
N ARG A 248 -2.92 0.72 -4.96
CA ARG A 248 -2.24 -0.13 -3.95
C ARG A 248 -0.96 0.49 -3.38
N ARG A 249 -0.53 1.65 -3.86
CA ARG A 249 0.73 2.29 -3.48
C ARG A 249 0.56 3.20 -2.26
N GLY A 250 0.62 2.62 -1.07
CA GLY A 250 0.55 3.37 0.20
C GLY A 250 1.61 4.47 0.32
N THR A 251 2.79 4.31 -0.29
CA THR A 251 3.83 5.35 -0.31
C THR A 251 3.44 6.56 -1.15
N ALA A 252 2.70 6.37 -2.25
CA ALA A 252 2.14 7.49 -3.01
C ALA A 252 1.06 8.21 -2.20
N LEU A 253 0.16 7.48 -1.53
CA LEU A 253 -0.85 8.08 -0.64
C LEU A 253 -0.20 8.87 0.50
N ALA A 254 0.90 8.34 1.08
CA ALA A 254 1.65 9.03 2.13
C ALA A 254 2.25 10.35 1.64
N ALA A 255 2.78 10.40 0.43
CA ALA A 255 3.26 11.64 -0.17
C ALA A 255 2.11 12.61 -0.41
N MET A 256 1.01 12.17 -1.01
CA MET A 256 -0.16 13.00 -1.34
C MET A 256 -0.81 13.62 -0.10
N ILE A 257 -1.01 12.84 0.98
CA ILE A 257 -1.62 13.36 2.23
C ILE A 257 -0.72 14.38 2.94
N ASN A 258 0.57 14.35 2.66
CA ASN A 258 1.55 15.32 3.15
C ASN A 258 1.84 16.45 2.14
N ARG A 259 0.98 16.62 1.11
CA ARG A 259 1.05 17.68 0.10
C ARG A 259 2.37 17.68 -0.68
N VAL A 260 2.90 16.49 -0.96
CA VAL A 260 4.08 16.30 -1.81
C VAL A 260 3.62 15.89 -3.19
N LEU A 261 4.07 16.61 -4.22
CA LEU A 261 3.74 16.31 -5.60
C LEU A 261 4.38 14.99 -6.03
N VAL A 262 3.55 14.04 -6.45
CA VAL A 262 4.03 12.69 -6.83
C VAL A 262 4.37 12.62 -8.31
N PHE A 263 5.59 12.20 -8.61
CA PHE A 263 6.07 11.83 -9.94
C PHE A 263 6.22 10.31 -10.02
N SER A 264 5.64 9.68 -11.04
CA SER A 264 5.69 8.23 -11.19
C SER A 264 5.66 7.79 -12.65
N LEU A 265 5.83 6.49 -12.87
CA LEU A 265 5.67 5.91 -14.19
C LEU A 265 4.20 5.52 -14.45
N ARG A 266 3.80 5.60 -15.71
CA ARG A 266 2.52 5.11 -16.21
C ARG A 266 2.55 3.61 -16.30
N GLY A 267 1.49 2.95 -15.86
CA GLY A 267 1.31 1.51 -15.95
C GLY A 267 -0.15 1.14 -16.19
N GLN A 268 -0.43 -0.14 -16.20
CA GLN A 268 -1.77 -0.66 -16.50
C GLN A 268 -2.87 -0.12 -15.58
N PHE A 269 -2.52 0.25 -14.33
CA PHE A 269 -3.47 0.68 -13.30
C PHE A 269 -3.36 2.16 -12.96
N SER A 270 -2.75 2.96 -13.83
CA SER A 270 -2.46 4.37 -13.56
C SER A 270 -3.57 5.34 -14.01
N SER A 271 -4.65 4.87 -14.64
CA SER A 271 -5.70 5.73 -15.19
C SER A 271 -6.34 6.67 -14.17
N GLU A 272 -6.49 6.25 -12.92
CA GLU A 272 -7.04 7.10 -11.85
C GLU A 272 -6.06 8.18 -11.38
N PHE A 273 -4.79 8.06 -11.76
CA PHE A 273 -3.72 8.96 -11.32
C PHE A 273 -3.40 10.07 -12.32
N GLU A 274 -4.04 10.12 -13.48
CA GLU A 274 -3.78 11.08 -14.55
C GLU A 274 -3.87 12.55 -14.10
N ASN A 275 -4.75 12.85 -13.13
CA ASN A 275 -4.98 14.20 -12.63
C ASN A 275 -4.50 14.41 -11.18
N ILE A 276 -3.85 13.40 -10.59
CA ILE A 276 -3.41 13.43 -9.18
C ILE A 276 -1.93 13.01 -9.01
N ALA A 277 -1.24 12.75 -10.12
CA ALA A 277 0.20 12.53 -10.14
C ALA A 277 0.77 12.96 -11.49
N VAL A 278 2.05 13.32 -11.53
CA VAL A 278 2.75 13.60 -12.77
C VAL A 278 3.31 12.29 -13.32
N LEU A 279 2.74 11.81 -14.44
CA LEU A 279 3.05 10.50 -14.99
C LEU A 279 4.00 10.59 -16.18
N GLY A 280 5.15 9.91 -16.10
CA GLY A 280 6.04 9.66 -17.23
C GLY A 280 5.69 8.36 -17.95
N ASN A 281 5.80 8.34 -19.28
CA ASN A 281 5.63 7.11 -20.07
C ASN A 281 6.81 6.15 -19.90
N ASP A 282 7.98 6.73 -19.69
CA ASP A 282 9.23 6.05 -19.35
C ASP A 282 10.09 6.95 -18.43
N LYS A 283 11.28 6.48 -18.06
CA LYS A 283 12.19 7.22 -17.18
C LYS A 283 12.71 8.52 -17.79
N ASN A 284 12.84 8.64 -19.13
CA ASN A 284 13.32 9.85 -19.80
C ASN A 284 12.22 10.92 -19.84
N ASP A 285 10.98 10.52 -20.14
CA ASP A 285 9.80 11.40 -20.06
C ASP A 285 9.59 11.88 -18.62
N LEU A 286 9.73 10.98 -17.63
CA LEU A 286 9.66 11.34 -16.22
C LEU A 286 10.74 12.37 -15.83
N LEU A 287 11.99 12.15 -16.23
CA LEU A 287 13.09 13.09 -16.01
C LEU A 287 12.80 14.47 -16.64
N SER A 288 12.24 14.51 -17.86
CA SER A 288 11.89 15.76 -18.53
C SER A 288 10.82 16.53 -17.73
N LYS A 289 9.85 15.86 -17.16
CA LYS A 289 8.81 16.46 -16.32
C LYS A 289 9.36 16.94 -14.96
N VAL A 290 10.29 16.19 -14.37
CA VAL A 290 11.01 16.62 -13.14
C VAL A 290 11.80 17.89 -13.42
N LEU A 291 12.58 17.93 -14.50
CA LEU A 291 13.33 19.12 -14.93
C LEU A 291 12.41 20.31 -15.20
N TYR A 292 11.27 20.08 -15.84
CA TYR A 292 10.30 21.14 -16.10
C TYR A 292 9.79 21.74 -14.77
N ASN A 293 9.45 20.91 -13.78
CA ASN A 293 8.96 21.38 -12.48
C ASN A 293 10.05 22.10 -11.66
N ILE A 294 11.30 21.64 -11.70
CA ILE A 294 12.42 22.35 -11.04
C ILE A 294 12.57 23.78 -11.58
N ASN A 295 12.38 23.97 -12.88
CA ASN A 295 12.54 25.26 -13.54
C ASN A 295 11.27 26.13 -13.48
N ASN A 296 10.10 25.54 -13.21
CA ASN A 296 8.79 26.20 -13.20
C ASN A 296 8.02 25.76 -11.96
N THR A 297 8.42 26.27 -10.80
CA THR A 297 7.71 26.01 -9.53
C THR A 297 6.22 26.32 -9.67
N ASP A 298 5.39 25.51 -9.05
CA ASP A 298 3.90 25.56 -9.10
C ASP A 298 3.23 25.17 -10.43
N SER A 299 4.01 24.74 -11.45
CA SER A 299 3.40 24.30 -12.73
C SER A 299 2.38 23.15 -12.58
N PHE A 300 2.52 22.35 -11.52
CA PHE A 300 1.63 21.23 -11.20
C PHE A 300 0.82 21.42 -9.91
N ALA A 301 0.62 22.67 -9.44
CA ALA A 301 -0.11 22.95 -8.19
C ALA A 301 -1.49 22.33 -8.15
N LYS A 302 -2.26 22.42 -9.24
CA LYS A 302 -3.60 21.82 -9.36
C LYS A 302 -3.58 20.30 -9.20
N ILE A 303 -2.56 19.63 -9.74
CA ILE A 303 -2.38 18.18 -9.57
C ILE A 303 -2.12 17.85 -8.11
N ASN A 304 -1.29 18.63 -7.42
CA ASN A 304 -0.98 18.44 -6.01
C ASN A 304 -2.21 18.65 -5.12
N ASP A 305 -3.02 19.66 -5.39
CA ASP A 305 -4.28 19.88 -4.65
C ASP A 305 -5.27 18.74 -4.85
N SER A 306 -5.46 18.30 -6.11
CA SER A 306 -6.31 17.14 -6.41
C SER A 306 -5.79 15.84 -5.77
N ALA A 307 -4.48 15.66 -5.69
CA ALA A 307 -3.83 14.53 -5.02
C ALA A 307 -4.11 14.53 -3.51
N TYR A 308 -4.01 15.70 -2.89
CA TYR A 308 -4.34 15.87 -1.48
C TYR A 308 -5.81 15.52 -1.20
N GLU A 309 -6.75 16.08 -1.94
CA GLU A 309 -8.18 15.77 -1.80
C GLU A 309 -8.50 14.28 -2.02
N TYR A 310 -7.82 13.65 -2.97
CA TYR A 310 -7.94 12.21 -3.22
C TYR A 310 -7.46 11.40 -2.02
N SER A 311 -6.35 11.80 -1.41
CA SER A 311 -5.78 11.11 -0.26
C SER A 311 -6.55 11.35 1.05
N GLU A 312 -7.13 12.53 1.25
CA GLU A 312 -8.00 12.82 2.41
C GLU A 312 -9.23 11.90 2.47
N LYS A 313 -9.79 11.53 1.32
CA LYS A 313 -10.91 10.58 1.23
C LYS A 313 -10.49 9.13 1.54
N ARG A 314 -9.20 8.87 1.68
CA ARG A 314 -8.57 7.56 1.96
C ARG A 314 -7.81 7.59 3.29
N ASN A 315 -8.47 8.00 4.34
CA ASN A 315 -7.94 7.98 5.71
C ASN A 315 -8.47 6.77 6.49
N TRP A 316 -7.85 6.48 7.62
CA TRP A 316 -8.31 5.47 8.56
C TRP A 316 -9.46 5.96 9.42
#